data_13663d9cd4d2e358129079b3d086a97b
#
_entry.id   13663d9cd4d2e358129079b3d086a97b
#
_cell.length_a   1.000
_cell.length_b   1.000
_cell.length_c   1.000
_cell.angle_alpha   90.00
_cell.angle_beta   90.00
_cell.angle_gamma   90.00
#
_symmetry.space_group_name_H-M   'P 1'
#
loop_
_entity.id
_entity.type
_entity.pdbx_description
1 polymer ?
#
loop_
_entity_poly.entity_id
_entity_poly.type
_entity_poly.pdbx_seq_one_letter_code
_entity_poly.pdbx_strand_id
1 'polypeptide(L)'
;MKIAVCDDDIAELNNICEILNNYFEEKKYDIYISKFGSSVELASIIQKEKFDIYILDIVMPVLSGMNLATEIRSFDKASDIIFLTSSPEFAVESYCVKATDYILKPVDKNRLLNSINEIAEKRKYEQEKYVVIKSNIGVHKIMLSNIICVEAQKHHVIYHLKNDEKIECTDKFSNVCEFLLNNHEFILVHRSFLVNM
;
A
#
# COMPACT_ATOMS: atom_id res chain seq x y z
N MET A 1 7.37 5.51 -3.67
CA MET A 1 6.83 5.07 -2.37
C MET A 1 7.01 6.19 -1.36
N LYS A 2 5.95 6.53 -0.57
CA LYS A 2 5.98 7.58 0.47
C LYS A 2 6.03 6.95 1.86
N ILE A 3 6.96 7.38 2.70
CA ILE A 3 7.16 6.87 4.07
C ILE A 3 7.01 8.04 5.04
N ALA A 4 6.15 7.91 6.05
CA ALA A 4 6.10 8.81 7.18
C ALA A 4 6.85 8.18 8.37
N VAL A 5 7.79 8.90 8.95
CA VAL A 5 8.48 8.50 10.18
C VAL A 5 8.10 9.48 11.28
N CYS A 6 7.57 8.98 12.39
CA CYS A 6 7.10 9.80 13.51
C CYS A 6 7.71 9.30 14.83
N ASP A 7 8.49 10.16 15.47
CA ASP A 7 9.17 9.90 16.74
C ASP A 7 9.44 11.26 17.40
N ASP A 8 9.13 11.41 18.67
CA ASP A 8 9.38 12.66 19.42
C ASP A 8 10.86 12.81 19.83
N ASP A 9 11.63 11.72 19.83
CA ASP A 9 13.09 11.78 19.92
C ASP A 9 13.69 12.12 18.55
N ILE A 10 14.11 13.37 18.41
CA ILE A 10 14.69 13.89 17.16
C ILE A 10 15.98 13.15 16.76
N ALA A 11 16.75 12.63 17.71
CA ALA A 11 17.96 11.87 17.40
C ALA A 11 17.61 10.52 16.77
N GLU A 12 16.65 9.79 17.36
CA GLU A 12 16.13 8.54 16.81
C GLU A 12 15.44 8.76 15.45
N LEU A 13 14.61 9.79 15.33
CA LEU A 13 13.96 10.17 14.07
C LEU A 13 14.97 10.37 12.94
N ASN A 14 16.05 11.11 13.21
CA ASN A 14 17.09 11.34 12.22
C ASN A 14 17.88 10.09 11.89
N ASN A 15 18.22 9.27 12.89
CA ASN A 15 18.93 8.00 12.71
C ASN A 15 18.12 7.03 11.81
N ILE A 16 16.83 6.87 12.09
CA ILE A 16 15.95 6.02 11.29
C ILE A 16 15.89 6.52 9.83
N CYS A 17 15.68 7.82 9.64
CA CYS A 17 15.61 8.40 8.30
C CYS A 17 16.93 8.28 7.53
N GLU A 18 18.08 8.37 8.21
CA GLU A 18 19.40 8.15 7.60
C GLU A 18 19.58 6.69 7.16
N ILE A 19 19.20 5.73 8.01
CA ILE A 19 19.21 4.30 7.68
C ILE A 19 18.40 4.03 6.41
N LEU A 20 17.20 4.61 6.32
CA LEU A 20 16.30 4.43 5.20
C LEU A 20 16.84 5.09 3.92
N ASN A 21 17.29 6.33 3.98
CA ASN A 21 17.84 7.04 2.82
C ASN A 21 19.02 6.27 2.23
N ASN A 22 20.00 5.89 3.06
CA ASN A 22 21.17 5.11 2.61
C ASN A 22 20.77 3.81 1.92
N TYR A 23 19.81 3.08 2.49
CA TYR A 23 19.34 1.82 1.91
C TYR A 23 18.68 2.00 0.55
N PHE A 24 17.83 3.00 0.42
CA PHE A 24 17.08 3.20 -0.80
C PHE A 24 17.90 3.84 -1.93
N GLU A 25 18.90 4.68 -1.59
CA GLU A 25 19.89 5.19 -2.55
C GLU A 25 20.68 4.03 -3.18
N GLU A 26 21.15 3.06 -2.38
CA GLU A 26 21.84 1.86 -2.88
C GLU A 26 20.94 1.03 -3.82
N LYS A 27 19.67 0.92 -3.50
CA LYS A 27 18.68 0.14 -4.27
C LYS A 27 18.11 0.88 -5.47
N LYS A 28 18.35 2.18 -5.62
CA LYS A 28 17.76 3.05 -6.66
C LYS A 28 16.22 3.04 -6.68
N TYR A 29 15.61 2.95 -5.50
CA TYR A 29 14.17 3.11 -5.36
C TYR A 29 13.80 4.60 -5.29
N ASP A 30 12.74 4.98 -6.00
CA ASP A 30 12.15 6.32 -5.86
C ASP A 30 11.27 6.38 -4.60
N ILE A 31 11.77 7.05 -3.57
CA ILE A 31 11.09 7.18 -2.28
C ILE A 31 11.08 8.62 -1.79
N TYR A 32 10.04 8.93 -1.01
CA TYR A 32 9.91 10.16 -0.26
C TYR A 32 9.74 9.85 1.22
N ILE A 33 10.65 10.34 2.06
CA ILE A 33 10.59 10.19 3.51
C ILE A 33 10.19 11.53 4.12
N SER A 34 9.06 11.54 4.83
CA SER A 34 8.58 12.69 5.60
C SER A 34 8.82 12.44 7.09
N LYS A 35 9.40 13.42 7.77
CA LYS A 35 9.75 13.36 9.19
C LYS A 35 8.73 14.12 10.02
N PHE A 36 8.30 13.53 11.11
CA PHE A 36 7.37 14.14 12.07
C PHE A 36 7.91 13.98 13.48
N GLY A 37 8.24 15.09 14.14
CA GLY A 37 8.67 15.11 15.53
C GLY A 37 7.48 15.09 16.51
N SER A 38 6.25 14.93 16.02
CA SER A 38 5.03 14.92 16.83
C SER A 38 3.93 14.13 16.14
N SER A 39 3.28 13.27 16.91
CA SER A 39 2.08 12.54 16.48
C SER A 39 0.93 13.47 16.08
N VAL A 40 0.79 14.62 16.74
CA VAL A 40 -0.24 15.63 16.41
C VAL A 40 0.02 16.26 15.05
N GLU A 41 1.28 16.52 14.70
CA GLU A 41 1.66 17.04 13.39
C GLU A 41 1.26 16.04 12.30
N LEU A 42 1.64 14.77 12.43
CA LEU A 42 1.27 13.73 11.47
C LEU A 42 -0.25 13.55 11.39
N ALA A 43 -0.96 13.53 12.52
CA ALA A 43 -2.42 13.42 12.57
C ALA A 43 -3.12 14.54 11.77
N SER A 44 -2.56 15.75 11.77
CA SER A 44 -3.14 16.90 11.03
C SER A 44 -3.13 16.76 9.51
N ILE A 45 -2.30 15.86 8.97
CA ILE A 45 -2.10 15.73 7.52
C ILE A 45 -2.56 14.38 6.95
N ILE A 46 -2.74 13.33 7.75
CA ILE A 46 -3.09 11.98 7.25
C ILE A 46 -4.38 11.95 6.43
N GLN A 47 -5.30 12.89 6.61
CA GLN A 47 -6.51 13.00 5.82
C GLN A 47 -6.26 13.63 4.43
N LYS A 48 -5.19 14.42 4.30
CA LYS A 48 -4.86 15.17 3.08
C LYS A 48 -3.77 14.49 2.27
N GLU A 49 -2.85 13.82 2.96
CA GLU A 49 -1.71 13.14 2.36
C GLU A 49 -1.67 11.69 2.81
N LYS A 50 -1.54 10.77 1.85
CA LYS A 50 -1.41 9.34 2.10
C LYS A 50 0.04 8.92 2.02
N PHE A 51 0.43 8.07 2.95
CA PHE A 51 1.73 7.42 2.96
C PHE A 51 1.55 5.92 2.73
N ASP A 52 2.52 5.32 2.07
CA ASP A 52 2.53 3.88 1.84
C ASP A 52 2.91 3.12 3.11
N ILE A 53 3.86 3.68 3.87
CA ILE A 53 4.37 3.12 5.12
C ILE A 53 4.37 4.21 6.19
N TYR A 54 3.87 3.87 7.37
CA TYR A 54 4.00 4.65 8.59
C TYR A 54 4.93 3.92 9.55
N ILE A 55 6.01 4.59 9.96
CA ILE A 55 6.94 4.11 10.99
C ILE A 55 6.71 5.01 12.21
N LEU A 56 6.20 4.43 13.30
CA LEU A 56 5.68 5.18 14.43
C LEU A 56 6.32 4.73 15.73
N ASP A 57 6.82 5.68 16.55
CA ASP A 57 6.98 5.36 17.97
C ASP A 57 5.59 5.30 18.64
N ILE A 58 5.46 4.45 19.63
CA ILE A 58 4.23 4.32 20.42
C ILE A 58 4.21 5.33 21.58
N VAL A 59 5.37 5.52 22.22
CA VAL A 59 5.48 6.33 23.43
C VAL A 59 5.78 7.78 23.06
N MET A 60 4.74 8.51 22.67
CA MET A 60 4.85 9.93 22.32
C MET A 60 3.91 10.79 23.18
N PRO A 61 4.27 12.06 23.46
CA PRO A 61 3.41 13.00 24.16
C PRO A 61 2.10 13.28 23.43
N VAL A 62 1.05 13.62 24.17
CA VAL A 62 -0.27 14.05 23.70
C VAL A 62 -1.07 12.94 23.00
N LEU A 63 -0.57 12.38 21.93
CA LEU A 63 -1.22 11.33 21.15
C LEU A 63 -0.24 10.16 20.97
N SER A 64 -0.55 9.01 21.57
CA SER A 64 0.29 7.81 21.41
C SER A 64 0.31 7.30 19.97
N GLY A 65 1.39 6.63 19.57
CA GLY A 65 1.46 6.01 18.23
C GLY A 65 0.36 4.97 17.98
N MET A 66 -0.13 4.30 19.02
CA MET A 66 -1.28 3.36 18.90
C MET A 66 -2.57 4.10 18.54
N ASN A 67 -2.85 5.22 19.18
CA ASN A 67 -4.02 6.03 18.87
C ASN A 67 -3.91 6.63 17.45
N LEU A 68 -2.72 7.12 17.09
CA LEU A 68 -2.43 7.61 15.74
C LEU A 68 -2.63 6.50 14.70
N ALA A 69 -2.14 5.29 14.96
CA ALA A 69 -2.35 4.14 14.07
C ALA A 69 -3.83 3.78 13.91
N THR A 70 -4.61 3.88 14.99
CA THR A 70 -6.06 3.67 14.95
C THR A 70 -6.74 4.74 14.08
N GLU A 71 -6.32 5.99 14.20
CA GLU A 71 -6.82 7.08 13.36
C GLU A 71 -6.43 6.85 11.89
N ILE A 72 -5.17 6.50 11.58
CA ILE A 72 -4.74 6.14 10.23
C ILE A 72 -5.64 5.04 9.65
N ARG A 73 -5.93 3.99 10.40
CA ARG A 73 -6.78 2.87 9.94
C ARG A 73 -8.23 3.26 9.65
N SER A 74 -8.72 4.35 10.23
CA SER A 74 -10.05 4.86 9.93
C SER A 74 -10.16 5.45 8.51
N PHE A 75 -9.05 5.96 7.96
CA PHE A 75 -8.97 6.57 6.63
C PHE A 75 -8.25 5.69 5.60
N ASP A 76 -7.24 4.94 6.05
CA ASP A 76 -6.40 4.11 5.18
C ASP A 76 -6.20 2.72 5.78
N LYS A 77 -6.82 1.74 5.13
CA LYS A 77 -6.71 0.31 5.49
C LYS A 77 -5.58 -0.41 4.75
N ALA A 78 -5.00 0.23 3.72
CA ALA A 78 -4.05 -0.39 2.81
C ALA A 78 -2.59 -0.04 3.11
N SER A 79 -2.34 1.03 3.86
CA SER A 79 -0.98 1.40 4.28
C SER A 79 -0.38 0.36 5.22
N ASP A 80 0.95 0.26 5.21
CA ASP A 80 1.67 -0.58 6.16
C ASP A 80 2.07 0.26 7.39
N ILE A 81 1.98 -0.34 8.59
CA ILE A 81 2.37 0.32 9.84
C ILE A 81 3.45 -0.52 10.50
N ILE A 82 4.59 0.10 10.81
CA ILE A 82 5.68 -0.47 11.59
C ILE A 82 5.80 0.34 12.87
N PHE A 83 5.75 -0.31 14.02
CA PHE A 83 6.05 0.33 15.28
C PHE A 83 7.54 0.17 15.64
N LEU A 84 8.16 1.29 16.03
CA LEU A 84 9.50 1.33 16.63
C LEU A 84 9.37 1.90 18.04
N THR A 85 9.50 1.09 19.07
CA THR A 85 9.21 1.55 20.42
C THR A 85 10.09 0.90 21.48
N SER A 86 10.26 1.58 22.61
CA SER A 86 10.93 1.03 23.80
C SER A 86 10.01 0.15 24.65
N SER A 87 8.67 0.21 24.46
CA SER A 87 7.72 -0.56 25.28
C SER A 87 7.32 -1.87 24.58
N PRO A 88 7.47 -3.04 25.23
CA PRO A 88 6.98 -4.31 24.70
C PRO A 88 5.48 -4.54 24.94
N GLU A 89 4.83 -3.73 25.77
CA GLU A 89 3.49 -3.98 26.31
C GLU A 89 2.40 -3.87 25.25
N PHE A 90 2.60 -3.05 24.22
CA PHE A 90 1.62 -2.81 23.16
C PHE A 90 1.70 -3.81 21.97
N ALA A 91 2.57 -4.82 22.06
CA ALA A 91 2.75 -5.78 20.98
C ALA A 91 1.44 -6.54 20.64
N VAL A 92 0.64 -6.89 21.64
CA VAL A 92 -0.66 -7.54 21.43
C VAL A 92 -1.67 -6.58 20.80
N GLU A 93 -1.71 -5.33 21.26
CA GLU A 93 -2.63 -4.32 20.74
C GLU A 93 -2.31 -3.92 19.29
N SER A 94 -1.05 -4.04 18.87
CA SER A 94 -0.63 -3.75 17.49
C SER A 94 -1.35 -4.60 16.45
N TYR A 95 -1.82 -5.79 16.81
CA TYR A 95 -2.66 -6.63 15.95
C TYR A 95 -4.03 -5.99 15.64
N CYS A 96 -4.59 -5.20 16.56
CA CYS A 96 -5.88 -4.54 16.35
C CYS A 96 -5.81 -3.51 15.22
N VAL A 97 -4.66 -2.86 15.05
CA VAL A 97 -4.41 -1.90 13.96
C VAL A 97 -3.75 -2.57 12.75
N LYS A 98 -3.64 -3.90 12.76
CA LYS A 98 -2.98 -4.67 11.69
C LYS A 98 -1.60 -4.11 11.36
N ALA A 99 -0.79 -3.89 12.41
CA ALA A 99 0.61 -3.50 12.19
C ALA A 99 1.34 -4.59 11.40
N THR A 100 2.18 -4.15 10.47
CA THR A 100 2.98 -5.06 9.63
C THR A 100 4.15 -5.61 10.43
N ASP A 101 4.77 -4.79 11.29
CA ASP A 101 5.83 -5.23 12.20
C ASP A 101 5.82 -4.39 13.48
N TYR A 102 6.49 -4.95 14.51
CA TYR A 102 6.69 -4.35 15.82
C TYR A 102 8.13 -4.56 16.26
N ILE A 103 8.93 -3.50 16.28
CA ILE A 103 10.38 -3.55 16.52
C ILE A 103 10.69 -2.81 17.81
N LEU A 104 11.37 -3.48 18.72
CA LEU A 104 11.81 -2.85 19.98
C LEU A 104 13.09 -2.03 19.75
N LYS A 105 13.16 -0.88 20.40
CA LYS A 105 14.39 -0.08 20.53
C LYS A 105 15.36 -0.75 21.51
N PRO A 106 16.69 -0.76 21.30
CA PRO A 106 17.38 -0.12 20.17
C PRO A 106 17.08 -0.79 18.83
N VAL A 107 16.85 0.03 17.79
CA VAL A 107 16.39 -0.48 16.49
C VAL A 107 17.47 -1.33 15.82
N ASP A 108 17.15 -2.60 15.60
CA ASP A 108 17.96 -3.46 14.73
C ASP A 108 17.75 -3.03 13.27
N LYS A 109 18.81 -2.42 12.70
CA LYS A 109 18.82 -1.95 11.32
C LYS A 109 18.41 -3.04 10.32
N ASN A 110 18.92 -4.25 10.46
CA ASN A 110 18.63 -5.33 9.52
C ASN A 110 17.17 -5.75 9.60
N ARG A 111 16.59 -5.82 10.80
CA ARG A 111 15.18 -6.14 10.98
C ARG A 111 14.29 -5.08 10.35
N LEU A 112 14.55 -3.80 10.61
CA LEU A 112 13.81 -2.70 10.00
C LEU A 112 13.86 -2.76 8.47
N LEU A 113 15.05 -2.92 7.90
CA LEU A 113 15.23 -2.99 6.45
C LEU A 113 14.59 -4.23 5.83
N ASN A 114 14.59 -5.37 6.51
CA ASN A 114 13.90 -6.57 6.04
C ASN A 114 12.39 -6.36 5.99
N SER A 115 11.78 -5.80 7.05
CA SER A 115 10.34 -5.49 7.07
C SER A 115 9.95 -4.55 5.92
N ILE A 116 10.74 -3.51 5.68
CA ILE A 116 10.49 -2.56 4.60
C ILE A 116 10.67 -3.22 3.23
N ASN A 117 11.66 -4.08 3.07
CA ASN A 117 11.89 -4.80 1.81
C ASN A 117 10.72 -5.74 1.50
N GLU A 118 10.21 -6.47 2.49
CA GLU A 118 9.04 -7.34 2.32
C GLU A 118 7.81 -6.54 1.87
N ILE A 119 7.59 -5.36 2.46
CA ILE A 119 6.52 -4.45 2.04
C ILE A 119 6.73 -3.99 0.60
N ALA A 120 7.94 -3.56 0.25
CA ALA A 120 8.26 -3.06 -1.08
C ALA A 120 8.08 -4.15 -2.16
N GLU A 121 8.55 -5.37 -1.90
CA GLU A 121 8.38 -6.51 -2.82
C GLU A 121 6.90 -6.92 -2.96
N LYS A 122 6.14 -6.94 -1.87
CA LYS A 122 4.70 -7.21 -1.90
C LYS A 122 3.98 -6.17 -2.77
N ARG A 123 4.24 -4.88 -2.55
CA ARG A 123 3.63 -3.79 -3.34
C ARG A 123 4.03 -3.84 -4.80
N LYS A 124 5.29 -4.13 -5.09
CA LYS A 124 5.77 -4.34 -6.45
C LYS A 124 5.01 -5.49 -7.12
N TYR A 125 4.86 -6.63 -6.44
CA TYR A 125 4.10 -7.77 -6.94
C TYR A 125 2.63 -7.42 -7.20
N GLU A 126 2.01 -6.65 -6.30
CA GLU A 126 0.62 -6.18 -6.47
C GLU A 126 0.48 -5.19 -7.63
N GLN A 127 1.44 -4.29 -7.82
CA GLN A 127 1.47 -3.37 -8.97
C GLN A 127 1.74 -4.08 -10.29
N GLU A 128 2.46 -5.20 -10.27
CA GLU A 128 2.77 -6.01 -11.45
C GLU A 128 1.66 -7.01 -11.84
N LYS A 129 0.55 -7.10 -11.12
CA LYS A 129 -0.60 -7.92 -11.51
C LYS A 129 -1.11 -7.44 -12.87
N TYR A 130 -1.15 -8.35 -13.82
CA TYR A 130 -1.60 -8.06 -15.17
C TYR A 130 -2.50 -9.17 -15.71
N VAL A 131 -3.32 -8.82 -16.68
CA VAL A 131 -4.05 -9.75 -17.52
C VAL A 131 -3.47 -9.74 -18.93
N VAL A 132 -3.41 -10.91 -19.57
CA VAL A 132 -3.05 -11.02 -20.96
C VAL A 132 -4.32 -11.20 -21.78
N ILE A 133 -4.64 -10.22 -22.62
CA ILE A 133 -5.84 -10.19 -23.44
C ILE A 133 -5.44 -10.45 -24.90
N LYS A 134 -6.10 -11.40 -25.52
CA LYS A 134 -5.96 -11.65 -26.97
C LYS A 134 -7.10 -10.94 -27.69
N SER A 135 -6.77 -9.91 -28.45
CA SER A 135 -7.70 -9.19 -29.31
C SER A 135 -7.47 -9.52 -30.79
N ASN A 136 -8.36 -9.03 -31.64
CA ASN A 136 -8.21 -9.17 -33.09
C ASN A 136 -6.98 -8.44 -33.67
N ILE A 137 -6.42 -7.47 -32.93
CA ILE A 137 -5.27 -6.67 -33.33
C ILE A 137 -3.97 -7.08 -32.64
N GLY A 138 -4.01 -8.07 -31.73
CA GLY A 138 -2.80 -8.58 -31.08
C GLY A 138 -3.00 -9.06 -29.65
N VAL A 139 -1.88 -9.25 -28.96
CA VAL A 139 -1.83 -9.65 -27.56
C VAL A 139 -1.45 -8.44 -26.72
N HIS A 140 -2.28 -8.12 -25.75
CA HIS A 140 -2.11 -6.99 -24.84
C HIS A 140 -1.80 -7.49 -23.44
N LYS A 141 -0.72 -6.99 -22.84
CA LYS A 141 -0.43 -7.14 -21.40
C LYS A 141 -0.90 -5.88 -20.68
N ILE A 142 -1.93 -6.00 -19.87
CA ILE A 142 -2.59 -4.87 -19.20
C ILE A 142 -2.47 -5.06 -17.70
N MET A 143 -1.95 -4.04 -17.02
CA MET A 143 -1.93 -4.01 -15.56
C MET A 143 -3.37 -3.96 -15.03
N LEU A 144 -3.69 -4.78 -14.03
CA LEU A 144 -5.03 -4.77 -13.41
C LEU A 144 -5.40 -3.38 -12.89
N SER A 145 -4.44 -2.68 -12.32
CA SER A 145 -4.61 -1.30 -11.84
C SER A 145 -5.00 -0.29 -12.92
N ASN A 146 -4.77 -0.60 -14.21
CA ASN A 146 -5.14 0.27 -15.34
C ASN A 146 -6.55 0.00 -15.87
N ILE A 147 -7.19 -1.08 -15.45
CA ILE A 147 -8.56 -1.42 -15.86
C ILE A 147 -9.53 -0.64 -14.97
N ILE A 148 -10.42 0.14 -15.58
CA ILE A 148 -11.52 0.83 -14.87
C ILE A 148 -12.68 -0.14 -14.71
N CYS A 149 -13.13 -0.74 -15.82
CA CYS A 149 -14.21 -1.71 -15.82
C CYS A 149 -14.11 -2.65 -17.01
N VAL A 150 -14.84 -3.75 -16.92
CA VAL A 150 -14.99 -4.72 -18.00
C VAL A 150 -16.47 -4.90 -18.30
N GLU A 151 -16.81 -4.77 -19.56
CA GLU A 151 -18.20 -4.82 -20.06
C GLU A 151 -18.39 -6.03 -20.97
N ALA A 152 -19.47 -6.78 -20.76
CA ALA A 152 -19.90 -7.82 -21.70
C ALA A 152 -20.82 -7.21 -22.74
N GLN A 153 -20.44 -7.31 -24.02
CA GLN A 153 -21.24 -6.80 -25.13
C GLN A 153 -21.47 -7.90 -26.17
N LYS A 154 -22.65 -8.54 -26.14
CA LYS A 154 -23.02 -9.67 -27.01
C LYS A 154 -22.03 -10.85 -26.89
N HIS A 155 -21.12 -10.97 -27.85
CA HIS A 155 -20.10 -12.02 -27.94
C HIS A 155 -18.69 -11.53 -27.64
N HIS A 156 -18.54 -10.28 -27.18
CA HIS A 156 -17.27 -9.63 -26.91
C HIS A 156 -17.20 -9.15 -25.47
N VAL A 157 -16.00 -9.05 -24.97
CA VAL A 157 -15.69 -8.41 -23.70
C VAL A 157 -14.84 -7.18 -24.00
N ILE A 158 -15.23 -6.05 -23.44
CA ILE A 158 -14.55 -4.76 -23.61
C ILE A 158 -13.91 -4.35 -22.29
N TYR A 159 -12.61 -4.17 -22.29
CA TYR A 159 -11.85 -3.63 -21.17
C TYR A 159 -11.70 -2.13 -21.38
N HIS A 160 -12.19 -1.35 -20.42
CA HIS A 160 -12.05 0.11 -20.38
C HIS A 160 -10.87 0.47 -19.49
N LEU A 161 -9.90 1.21 -20.02
CA LEU A 161 -8.64 1.54 -19.36
C LEU A 161 -8.62 3.00 -18.89
N LYS A 162 -7.75 3.31 -17.92
CA LYS A 162 -7.59 4.66 -17.33
C LYS A 162 -7.11 5.73 -18.33
N ASN A 163 -6.50 5.32 -19.44
CA ASN A 163 -6.06 6.19 -20.53
C ASN A 163 -7.14 6.40 -21.62
N ASP A 164 -8.42 6.12 -21.30
CA ASP A 164 -9.56 6.16 -22.23
C ASP A 164 -9.49 5.14 -23.38
N GLU A 165 -8.49 4.25 -23.38
CA GLU A 165 -8.36 3.17 -24.35
C GLU A 165 -9.37 2.07 -24.03
N LYS A 166 -9.88 1.41 -25.12
CA LYS A 166 -10.76 0.25 -25.01
C LYS A 166 -10.15 -0.90 -25.78
N ILE A 167 -10.09 -2.06 -25.13
CA ILE A 167 -9.61 -3.28 -25.76
C ILE A 167 -10.75 -4.28 -25.83
N GLU A 168 -11.11 -4.66 -27.04
CA GLU A 168 -12.15 -5.63 -27.32
C GLU A 168 -11.54 -7.01 -27.57
N CYS A 169 -12.08 -8.03 -26.92
CA CYS A 169 -11.67 -9.42 -27.14
C CYS A 169 -12.87 -10.35 -27.26
N THR A 170 -12.67 -11.45 -27.97
CA THR A 170 -13.62 -12.56 -28.05
C THR A 170 -13.36 -13.55 -26.92
N ASP A 171 -13.83 -13.24 -25.73
CA ASP A 171 -13.79 -14.16 -24.60
C ASP A 171 -15.19 -14.26 -23.96
N LYS A 172 -15.40 -15.28 -23.16
CA LYS A 172 -16.63 -15.39 -22.37
C LYS A 172 -16.48 -14.52 -21.13
N PHE A 173 -17.43 -13.62 -20.89
CA PHE A 173 -17.44 -12.76 -19.72
C PHE A 173 -17.35 -13.55 -18.40
N SER A 174 -17.91 -14.77 -18.36
CA SER A 174 -17.79 -15.66 -17.21
C SER A 174 -16.33 -16.02 -16.86
N ASN A 175 -15.51 -16.29 -17.88
CA ASN A 175 -14.08 -16.63 -17.68
C ASN A 175 -13.31 -15.41 -17.16
N VAL A 176 -13.64 -14.24 -17.71
CA VAL A 176 -13.04 -12.95 -17.25
C VAL A 176 -13.43 -12.66 -15.81
N CYS A 177 -14.69 -12.89 -15.45
CA CYS A 177 -15.16 -12.73 -14.07
C CYS A 177 -14.44 -13.70 -13.12
N GLU A 178 -14.32 -14.98 -13.49
CA GLU A 178 -13.63 -15.98 -12.66
C GLU A 178 -12.18 -15.56 -12.39
N PHE A 179 -11.48 -15.05 -13.40
CA PHE A 179 -10.10 -14.57 -13.26
C PHE A 179 -10.01 -13.28 -12.41
N LEU A 180 -10.80 -12.26 -12.74
CA LEU A 180 -10.68 -10.93 -12.12
C LEU A 180 -11.26 -10.87 -10.71
N LEU A 181 -12.32 -11.62 -10.39
CA LEU A 181 -12.89 -11.65 -9.04
C LEU A 181 -12.01 -12.34 -7.99
N ASN A 182 -11.02 -13.11 -8.43
CA ASN A 182 -9.95 -13.58 -7.53
C ASN A 182 -9.04 -12.43 -7.02
N ASN A 183 -9.16 -11.26 -7.62
CA ASN A 183 -8.48 -10.05 -7.15
C ASN A 183 -9.51 -9.17 -6.44
N HIS A 184 -9.26 -8.85 -5.17
CA HIS A 184 -10.18 -8.10 -4.29
C HIS A 184 -10.54 -6.68 -4.77
N GLU A 185 -9.87 -6.21 -5.82
CA GLU A 185 -10.10 -4.90 -6.44
C GLU A 185 -11.32 -4.89 -7.37
N PHE A 186 -11.78 -6.07 -7.83
CA PHE A 186 -12.86 -6.17 -8.80
C PHE A 186 -14.17 -6.63 -8.15
N ILE A 187 -15.26 -5.95 -8.51
CA ILE A 187 -16.64 -6.28 -8.08
C ILE A 187 -17.55 -6.42 -9.29
N LEU A 188 -18.35 -7.50 -9.30
CA LEU A 188 -19.41 -7.67 -10.27
C LEU A 188 -20.62 -6.82 -9.85
N VAL A 189 -20.81 -5.67 -10.50
CA VAL A 189 -21.90 -4.73 -10.20
C VAL A 189 -23.16 -5.00 -11.01
N HIS A 190 -23.03 -5.70 -12.12
CA HIS A 190 -24.14 -6.12 -12.98
C HIS A 190 -23.76 -7.41 -13.70
N ARG A 191 -24.75 -8.20 -14.20
CA ARG A 191 -24.51 -9.43 -14.98
C ARG A 191 -23.59 -9.26 -16.21
N SER A 192 -23.36 -8.01 -16.64
CA SER A 192 -22.53 -7.64 -17.78
C SER A 192 -21.48 -6.58 -17.46
N PHE A 193 -21.29 -6.21 -16.18
CA PHE A 193 -20.33 -5.20 -15.77
C PHE A 193 -19.55 -5.62 -14.53
N LEU A 194 -18.23 -5.55 -14.65
CA LEU A 194 -17.26 -5.76 -13.57
C LEU A 194 -16.44 -4.49 -13.43
N VAL A 195 -16.34 -3.95 -12.23
CA VAL A 195 -15.69 -2.66 -11.95
C VAL A 195 -14.51 -2.86 -11.02
N ASN A 196 -13.43 -2.15 -11.30
CA ASN A 196 -12.26 -2.01 -10.42
C ASN A 196 -12.53 -0.88 -9.41
N MET A 197 -12.23 -1.11 -8.12
CA MET A 197 -12.48 -0.16 -7.04
C MET A 197 -11.25 0.66 -6.68
#